data_b665654995aa24cbb6e86bd637e9ef32
#
_entry.id   b665654995aa24cbb6e86bd637e9ef32
#
_cell.length_a   1.000
_cell.length_b   1.000
_cell.length_c   1.000
_cell.angle_alpha   90.00
_cell.angle_beta   90.00
_cell.angle_gamma   90.00
#
_symmetry.space_group_name_H-M   'P 1'
#
loop_
_entity.id
_entity.type
_entity.pdbx_description
1 polymer ?
#
loop_
_entity_poly.entity_id
_entity_poly.type
_entity_poly.pdbx_seq_one_letter_code
_entity_poly.pdbx_strand_id
1 'polypeptide(L)'
;MNNLGKVICIGDIILDTYCIGDIDRISPEAPIPVLKQTKKLKQNLGGSGNVARNIVATSTKCHLISLVGHDNEAKIINRLCKNEKNLSFHLVIDKTRHTTNKIRFVSANQQILRVDKESTKLIEKSMELQILNNFKKNIDNSNVVVISDYNKGMLSRNLVRKIISICKKKNKITIIDPKKEDFSFYEGATIITPNLKELYAATKLFSNDEKKSINLLSQNLINKFNFRAVVTTKSADGITLVEKNKDPYHLPSNAKEVFDVSGAGDTVVSYIASELSNNKDLIKSIEIANRAAGIAVGKFGTVVVEKKEIHSSKNKCTDKVSSLSSILNTLKEKRAMRNVIGFTNGCFDILHQGHIDYLKKARSKCDYLILALNSDFSVRKLKGSSRPIINENERSFLLSNFEFVDKIILFDEQTPIKLIKKIKPNIIFKGDDYKKKDVVGFTEIKKWKGK
;
A
#
# COMPACT_ATOMS: atom_id res chain seq x y z
N MET A 1 14.84 19.89 -13.12
CA MET A 1 15.14 18.57 -12.51
C MET A 1 14.37 18.50 -11.21
N ASN A 2 13.34 17.64 -11.10
CA ASN A 2 12.61 17.46 -9.85
C ASN A 2 13.59 16.93 -8.80
N ASN A 3 13.82 17.71 -7.75
CA ASN A 3 14.65 17.31 -6.62
C ASN A 3 13.92 16.16 -5.91
N LEU A 4 14.32 14.91 -6.20
CA LEU A 4 13.77 13.72 -5.56
C LEU A 4 14.00 13.84 -4.04
N GLY A 5 12.96 13.62 -3.26
CA GLY A 5 13.06 13.57 -1.80
C GLY A 5 14.15 12.59 -1.37
N LYS A 6 14.81 12.86 -0.26
CA LYS A 6 15.83 11.98 0.32
C LYS A 6 15.49 11.65 1.77
N VAL A 7 15.51 10.36 2.08
CA VAL A 7 15.25 9.81 3.42
C VAL A 7 16.51 9.14 3.96
N ILE A 8 16.81 9.32 5.24
CA ILE A 8 17.76 8.48 5.97
C ILE A 8 16.97 7.45 6.75
N CYS A 9 17.28 6.17 6.58
CA CYS A 9 16.74 5.07 7.36
C CYS A 9 17.84 4.53 8.29
N ILE A 10 17.56 4.52 9.60
CA ILE A 10 18.50 4.01 10.61
C ILE A 10 17.78 2.94 11.42
N GLY A 11 18.36 1.77 11.56
CA GLY A 11 17.72 0.71 12.36
C GLY A 11 18.31 -0.67 12.15
N ASP A 12 17.68 -1.65 12.80
CA ASP A 12 18.11 -3.04 12.74
C ASP A 12 17.76 -3.67 11.39
N ILE A 13 18.78 -4.02 10.59
CA ILE A 13 18.60 -4.77 9.37
C ILE A 13 18.47 -6.26 9.65
N ILE A 14 17.60 -6.93 8.92
CA ILE A 14 17.31 -8.35 9.05
C ILE A 14 17.50 -9.02 7.69
N LEU A 15 18.04 -10.23 7.68
CA LEU A 15 17.97 -11.11 6.54
C LEU A 15 16.73 -11.99 6.70
N ASP A 16 15.74 -11.86 5.81
CA ASP A 16 14.60 -12.78 5.74
C ASP A 16 14.93 -13.91 4.76
N THR A 17 15.06 -15.13 5.28
CA THR A 17 15.37 -16.33 4.50
C THR A 17 14.17 -17.26 4.45
N TYR A 18 13.74 -17.67 3.26
CA TYR A 18 12.64 -18.61 3.04
C TYR A 18 13.18 -19.91 2.48
N CYS A 19 13.02 -21.00 3.22
CA CYS A 19 13.26 -22.36 2.81
C CYS A 19 11.92 -22.97 2.37
N ILE A 20 11.71 -23.07 1.04
CA ILE A 20 10.45 -23.55 0.46
C ILE A 20 10.62 -24.98 0.02
N GLY A 21 9.70 -25.84 0.45
CA GLY A 21 9.71 -27.27 0.13
C GLY A 21 8.37 -27.94 0.32
N ASP A 22 8.36 -29.25 0.12
CA ASP A 22 7.20 -30.10 0.27
C ASP A 22 7.36 -31.01 1.50
N ILE A 23 6.25 -31.30 2.19
CA ILE A 23 6.18 -32.22 3.31
C ILE A 23 5.34 -33.41 2.86
N ASP A 24 5.99 -34.55 2.63
CA ASP A 24 5.38 -35.77 2.16
C ASP A 24 5.46 -36.95 3.17
N ARG A 25 6.23 -36.76 4.25
CA ARG A 25 6.45 -37.80 5.28
C ARG A 25 6.73 -37.21 6.65
N ILE A 26 6.49 -38.05 7.67
CA ILE A 26 6.96 -37.85 9.06
C ILE A 26 8.32 -38.52 9.21
N SER A 27 9.21 -37.95 10.01
CA SER A 27 10.51 -38.53 10.30
C SER A 27 10.36 -39.87 11.04
N PRO A 28 11.16 -40.90 10.68
CA PRO A 28 11.21 -42.12 11.49
C PRO A 28 11.91 -41.93 12.84
N GLU A 29 12.67 -40.85 13.01
CA GLU A 29 13.45 -40.56 14.22
C GLU A 29 12.63 -39.87 15.31
N ALA A 30 11.59 -39.10 14.92
CA ALA A 30 10.73 -38.36 15.80
C ALA A 30 9.42 -38.00 15.11
N PRO A 31 8.30 -37.73 15.81
CA PRO A 31 7.01 -37.37 15.20
C PRO A 31 6.98 -35.94 14.67
N ILE A 32 7.90 -35.61 13.77
CA ILE A 32 8.06 -34.28 13.15
C ILE A 32 7.99 -34.40 11.63
N PRO A 33 7.43 -33.40 10.92
CA PRO A 33 7.40 -33.37 9.48
C PRO A 33 8.81 -33.20 8.88
N VAL A 34 9.08 -33.89 7.76
CA VAL A 34 10.31 -33.73 6.97
C VAL A 34 10.06 -32.81 5.81
N LEU A 35 10.63 -31.61 5.86
CA LEU A 35 10.57 -30.66 4.75
C LEU A 35 11.66 -31.01 3.72
N LYS A 36 11.25 -31.46 2.55
CA LYS A 36 12.14 -31.66 1.39
C LYS A 36 12.23 -30.35 0.62
N GLN A 37 13.38 -29.68 0.67
CA GLN A 37 13.59 -28.44 -0.05
C GLN A 37 13.49 -28.66 -1.57
N THR A 38 12.55 -27.96 -2.22
CA THR A 38 12.30 -28.07 -3.67
C THR A 38 12.72 -26.82 -4.44
N LYS A 39 12.90 -25.69 -3.77
CA LYS A 39 13.32 -24.42 -4.38
C LYS A 39 14.58 -23.88 -3.74
N LYS A 40 15.36 -23.10 -4.50
CA LYS A 40 16.49 -22.34 -3.95
C LYS A 40 16.00 -21.42 -2.83
N LEU A 41 16.85 -21.19 -1.83
CA LEU A 41 16.54 -20.24 -0.76
C LEU A 41 16.20 -18.85 -1.34
N LYS A 42 15.04 -18.32 -0.96
CA LYS A 42 14.68 -16.94 -1.28
C LYS A 42 15.11 -16.05 -0.11
N GLN A 43 15.90 -15.03 -0.39
CA GLN A 43 16.47 -14.14 0.62
C GLN A 43 16.13 -12.70 0.29
N ASN A 44 15.60 -11.97 1.29
CA ASN A 44 15.20 -10.59 1.17
C ASN A 44 15.76 -9.74 2.32
N LEU A 45 15.86 -8.44 2.10
CA LEU A 45 16.13 -7.49 3.17
C LEU A 45 14.84 -7.32 4.01
N GLY A 46 14.93 -7.54 5.30
CA GLY A 46 13.89 -7.33 6.31
C GLY A 46 14.26 -6.20 7.27
N GLY A 47 13.36 -5.85 8.20
CA GLY A 47 13.54 -4.77 9.15
C GLY A 47 13.81 -3.43 8.46
N SER A 48 14.80 -2.67 8.95
CA SER A 48 15.19 -1.40 8.33
C SER A 48 15.58 -1.53 6.85
N GLY A 49 16.03 -2.72 6.42
CA GLY A 49 16.29 -3.04 5.03
C GLY A 49 15.01 -3.10 4.18
N ASN A 50 13.92 -3.66 4.72
CA ASN A 50 12.62 -3.68 4.07
C ASN A 50 12.02 -2.26 3.98
N VAL A 51 12.16 -1.47 5.04
CA VAL A 51 11.78 -0.04 5.03
C VAL A 51 12.53 0.69 3.92
N ALA A 52 13.86 0.53 3.82
CA ALA A 52 14.67 1.17 2.81
C ALA A 52 14.27 0.78 1.37
N ARG A 53 13.99 -0.52 1.12
CA ARG A 53 13.50 -1.02 -0.18
C ARG A 53 12.16 -0.42 -0.58
N ASN A 54 11.21 -0.36 0.34
CA ASN A 54 9.91 0.27 0.09
C ASN A 54 10.06 1.77 -0.18
N ILE A 55 10.96 2.47 0.50
CA ILE A 55 11.26 3.89 0.21
C ILE A 55 11.77 4.06 -1.23
N VAL A 56 12.77 3.29 -1.66
CA VAL A 56 13.32 3.44 -3.01
C VAL A 56 12.36 3.03 -4.12
N ALA A 57 11.42 2.12 -3.84
CA ALA A 57 10.37 1.72 -4.77
C ALA A 57 9.38 2.86 -5.11
N THR A 58 9.27 3.87 -4.24
CA THR A 58 8.52 5.11 -4.53
C THR A 58 9.29 6.10 -5.42
N SER A 59 10.49 5.74 -5.89
CA SER A 59 11.46 6.62 -6.57
C SER A 59 12.09 7.68 -5.66
N THR A 60 11.98 7.55 -4.34
CA THR A 60 12.66 8.40 -3.34
C THR A 60 14.06 7.85 -3.08
N LYS A 61 15.07 8.72 -2.93
CA LYS A 61 16.42 8.30 -2.55
C LYS A 61 16.47 7.92 -1.07
N CYS A 62 17.12 6.80 -0.74
CA CYS A 62 17.30 6.36 0.65
C CYS A 62 18.78 6.18 0.99
N HIS A 63 19.18 6.62 2.20
CA HIS A 63 20.46 6.27 2.80
C HIS A 63 20.22 5.41 4.03
N LEU A 64 20.56 4.13 3.93
CA LEU A 64 20.40 3.15 5.01
C LEU A 64 21.66 3.12 5.89
N ILE A 65 21.47 3.27 7.20
CA ILE A 65 22.54 3.07 8.21
C ILE A 65 22.12 1.93 9.11
N SER A 66 22.91 0.86 9.14
CA SER A 66 22.58 -0.32 9.94
C SER A 66 23.80 -1.06 10.45
N LEU A 67 23.54 -2.16 11.18
CA LEU A 67 24.53 -2.98 11.84
C LEU A 67 24.41 -4.43 11.36
N VAL A 68 25.56 -5.07 11.10
CA VAL A 68 25.65 -6.48 10.72
C VAL A 68 26.78 -7.17 11.50
N GLY A 69 26.77 -8.48 11.54
CA GLY A 69 27.88 -9.29 12.02
C GLY A 69 29.01 -9.40 11.00
N HIS A 70 30.00 -10.22 11.31
CA HIS A 70 31.10 -10.58 10.41
C HIS A 70 30.91 -12.02 9.88
N ASP A 71 29.85 -12.24 9.10
CA ASP A 71 29.39 -13.57 8.67
C ASP A 71 28.91 -13.56 7.20
N ASN A 72 28.45 -14.73 6.74
CA ASN A 72 27.94 -14.88 5.38
C ASN A 72 26.62 -14.11 5.15
N GLU A 73 25.77 -14.02 6.16
CA GLU A 73 24.53 -13.27 6.13
C GLU A 73 24.80 -11.78 5.88
N ALA A 74 25.86 -11.22 6.48
CA ALA A 74 26.30 -9.83 6.21
C ALA A 74 26.72 -9.64 4.74
N LYS A 75 27.41 -10.62 4.14
CA LYS A 75 27.81 -10.59 2.72
C LYS A 75 26.58 -10.60 1.82
N ILE A 76 25.57 -11.41 2.17
CA ILE A 76 24.30 -11.49 1.43
C ILE A 76 23.55 -10.16 1.52
N ILE A 77 23.39 -9.59 2.72
CA ILE A 77 22.77 -8.27 2.93
C ILE A 77 23.48 -7.20 2.09
N ASN A 78 24.81 -7.15 2.12
CA ASN A 78 25.60 -6.20 1.35
C ASN A 78 25.32 -6.32 -0.16
N ARG A 79 25.28 -7.55 -0.68
CA ARG A 79 24.92 -7.82 -2.08
C ARG A 79 23.50 -7.38 -2.42
N LEU A 80 22.53 -7.68 -1.54
CA LEU A 80 21.12 -7.28 -1.73
C LEU A 80 20.99 -5.75 -1.73
N CYS A 81 21.65 -5.05 -0.81
CA CYS A 81 21.65 -3.58 -0.79
C CYS A 81 22.25 -2.97 -2.05
N LYS A 82 23.33 -3.54 -2.60
CA LYS A 82 23.97 -3.08 -3.84
C LYS A 82 23.06 -3.21 -5.06
N ASN A 83 22.15 -4.17 -5.05
CA ASN A 83 21.21 -4.41 -6.16
C ASN A 83 20.03 -3.42 -6.17
N GLU A 84 19.77 -2.72 -5.06
CA GLU A 84 18.66 -1.76 -4.97
C GLU A 84 19.04 -0.40 -5.57
N LYS A 85 18.35 0.01 -6.64
CA LYS A 85 18.53 1.34 -7.24
C LYS A 85 18.10 2.44 -6.26
N ASN A 86 18.77 3.57 -6.28
CA ASN A 86 18.52 4.73 -5.39
C ASN A 86 18.76 4.47 -3.89
N LEU A 87 19.36 3.33 -3.53
CA LEU A 87 19.79 3.01 -2.17
C LEU A 87 21.28 3.24 -2.02
N SER A 88 21.66 4.17 -1.15
CA SER A 88 23.03 4.23 -0.59
C SER A 88 22.98 3.65 0.83
N PHE A 89 24.07 3.06 1.29
CA PHE A 89 24.04 2.41 2.60
C PHE A 89 25.40 2.44 3.30
N HIS A 90 25.37 2.33 4.63
CA HIS A 90 26.51 2.16 5.50
C HIS A 90 26.21 1.07 6.53
N LEU A 91 26.90 -0.05 6.43
CA LEU A 91 26.77 -1.17 7.35
C LEU A 91 27.97 -1.17 8.31
N VAL A 92 27.71 -0.94 9.59
CA VAL A 92 28.71 -1.09 10.66
C VAL A 92 28.86 -2.57 10.96
N ILE A 93 30.08 -3.07 11.07
CA ILE A 93 30.38 -4.48 11.31
C ILE A 93 30.71 -4.68 12.78
N ASP A 94 29.93 -5.50 13.46
CA ASP A 94 30.20 -5.95 14.83
C ASP A 94 30.66 -7.42 14.80
N LYS A 95 31.94 -7.65 15.08
CA LYS A 95 32.53 -9.00 15.07
C LYS A 95 32.06 -9.87 16.23
N THR A 96 31.39 -9.30 17.24
CA THR A 96 30.96 -10.00 18.45
C THR A 96 29.53 -10.58 18.35
N ARG A 97 28.82 -10.33 17.23
CA ARG A 97 27.45 -10.80 17.03
C ARG A 97 27.25 -11.47 15.70
N HIS A 98 26.17 -12.21 15.60
CA HIS A 98 25.64 -12.68 14.34
C HIS A 98 24.78 -11.61 13.68
N THR A 99 24.79 -11.55 12.33
CA THR A 99 23.79 -10.82 11.57
C THR A 99 22.40 -11.42 11.83
N THR A 100 21.42 -10.58 12.10
CA THR A 100 20.05 -11.05 12.36
C THR A 100 19.49 -11.72 11.11
N ASN A 101 19.12 -13.01 11.24
CA ASN A 101 18.52 -13.81 10.17
C ASN A 101 17.26 -14.50 10.66
N LYS A 102 16.14 -14.30 9.95
CA LYS A 102 14.86 -14.98 10.21
C LYS A 102 14.60 -16.01 9.13
N ILE A 103 14.78 -17.28 9.48
CA ILE A 103 14.65 -18.41 8.56
C ILE A 103 13.24 -18.99 8.70
N ARG A 104 12.45 -18.90 7.63
CA ARG A 104 11.09 -19.45 7.57
C ARG A 104 11.06 -20.69 6.70
N PHE A 105 10.58 -21.78 7.26
CA PHE A 105 10.33 -23.03 6.54
C PHE A 105 8.87 -23.03 6.09
N VAL A 106 8.65 -23.19 4.79
CA VAL A 106 7.34 -22.99 4.16
C VAL A 106 6.99 -24.18 3.28
N SER A 107 5.81 -24.76 3.45
CA SER A 107 5.24 -25.79 2.60
C SER A 107 3.79 -25.45 2.26
N ALA A 108 3.36 -25.66 1.00
CA ALA A 108 2.01 -25.36 0.50
C ALA A 108 1.53 -23.94 0.89
N ASN A 109 2.43 -22.94 0.82
CA ASN A 109 2.19 -21.55 1.21
C ASN A 109 1.91 -21.31 2.71
N GLN A 110 2.13 -22.31 3.56
CA GLN A 110 2.01 -22.18 5.02
C GLN A 110 3.39 -22.18 5.67
N GLN A 111 3.59 -21.29 6.66
CA GLN A 111 4.80 -21.29 7.47
C GLN A 111 4.70 -22.40 8.52
N ILE A 112 5.64 -23.36 8.45
CA ILE A 112 5.69 -24.52 9.34
C ILE A 112 6.53 -24.22 10.59
N LEU A 113 7.67 -23.55 10.40
CA LEU A 113 8.61 -23.24 11.46
C LEU A 113 9.34 -21.93 11.13
N ARG A 114 9.73 -21.19 12.17
CA ARG A 114 10.68 -20.08 12.06
C ARG A 114 11.83 -20.26 13.02
N VAL A 115 13.05 -20.08 12.51
CA VAL A 115 14.28 -20.06 13.28
C VAL A 115 14.86 -18.65 13.23
N ASP A 116 15.03 -18.03 14.40
CA ASP A 116 15.57 -16.67 14.53
C ASP A 116 17.01 -16.75 15.07
N LYS A 117 17.99 -16.36 14.22
CA LYS A 117 19.39 -16.17 14.61
C LYS A 117 19.60 -14.69 14.86
N GLU A 118 19.66 -14.26 16.10
CA GLU A 118 19.66 -12.85 16.45
C GLU A 118 20.43 -12.55 17.75
N SER A 119 20.79 -11.28 17.94
CA SER A 119 21.40 -10.75 19.14
C SER A 119 20.70 -9.47 19.56
N THR A 120 20.39 -9.34 20.84
CA THR A 120 19.81 -8.12 21.44
C THR A 120 20.84 -7.32 22.25
N LYS A 121 22.10 -7.77 22.30
CA LYS A 121 23.19 -7.08 23.01
C LYS A 121 23.37 -5.69 22.42
N LEU A 122 23.44 -4.68 23.28
CA LEU A 122 23.71 -3.31 22.84
C LEU A 122 25.11 -3.19 22.23
N ILE A 123 25.21 -2.34 21.20
CA ILE A 123 26.50 -2.04 20.56
C ILE A 123 27.41 -1.23 21.46
N GLU A 124 28.70 -1.32 21.21
CA GLU A 124 29.71 -0.52 21.90
C GLU A 124 29.67 0.95 21.49
N LYS A 125 30.18 1.84 22.37
CA LYS A 125 30.25 3.28 22.12
C LYS A 125 31.02 3.64 20.83
N SER A 126 32.03 2.88 20.47
CA SER A 126 32.82 3.04 19.24
C SER A 126 31.96 2.89 17.99
N MET A 127 31.03 1.92 17.97
CA MET A 127 30.08 1.69 16.88
C MET A 127 28.98 2.73 16.87
N GLU A 128 28.47 3.15 18.03
CA GLU A 128 27.54 4.30 18.10
C GLU A 128 28.14 5.55 17.47
N LEU A 129 29.42 5.83 17.69
CA LEU A 129 30.13 6.95 17.12
C LEU A 129 30.24 6.82 15.58
N GLN A 130 30.52 5.62 15.06
CA GLN A 130 30.57 5.38 13.62
C GLN A 130 29.20 5.65 12.97
N ILE A 131 28.11 5.13 13.55
CA ILE A 131 26.73 5.38 13.11
C ILE A 131 26.43 6.88 13.12
N LEU A 132 26.71 7.55 14.25
CA LEU A 132 26.41 8.97 14.41
C LEU A 132 27.22 9.86 13.43
N ASN A 133 28.48 9.52 13.19
CA ASN A 133 29.33 10.23 12.23
C ASN A 133 28.82 10.07 10.80
N ASN A 134 28.41 8.86 10.40
CA ASN A 134 27.82 8.62 9.09
C ASN A 134 26.47 9.36 8.96
N PHE A 135 25.64 9.33 10.00
CA PHE A 135 24.38 10.09 10.06
C PHE A 135 24.61 11.59 9.86
N LYS A 136 25.56 12.20 10.60
CA LYS A 136 25.90 13.63 10.51
C LYS A 136 26.36 14.05 9.11
N LYS A 137 27.09 13.19 8.40
CA LYS A 137 27.54 13.45 7.03
C LYS A 137 26.39 13.51 6.01
N ASN A 138 25.26 12.85 6.30
CA ASN A 138 24.17 12.68 5.34
C ASN A 138 22.91 13.50 5.67
N ILE A 139 22.77 14.01 6.91
CA ILE A 139 21.53 14.64 7.41
C ILE A 139 21.15 15.92 6.64
N ASP A 140 22.14 16.72 6.22
CA ASP A 140 21.87 18.00 5.56
C ASP A 140 21.13 17.81 4.23
N ASN A 141 21.43 16.73 3.53
CA ASN A 141 20.83 16.37 2.24
C ASN A 141 19.52 15.57 2.38
N SER A 142 18.99 15.39 3.58
CA SER A 142 17.76 14.63 3.81
C SER A 142 16.64 15.52 4.34
N ASN A 143 15.39 15.13 4.09
CA ASN A 143 14.20 15.83 4.58
C ASN A 143 13.58 15.07 5.76
N VAL A 144 13.69 13.75 5.73
CA VAL A 144 13.04 12.83 6.69
C VAL A 144 14.07 11.81 7.17
N VAL A 145 14.00 11.49 8.46
CA VAL A 145 14.78 10.44 9.11
C VAL A 145 13.82 9.40 9.69
N VAL A 146 13.96 8.15 9.27
CA VAL A 146 13.23 7.00 9.83
C VAL A 146 14.15 6.28 10.81
N ILE A 147 13.65 6.00 12.01
CA ILE A 147 14.27 5.12 12.98
C ILE A 147 13.39 3.86 13.08
N SER A 148 13.89 2.75 12.53
CA SER A 148 13.20 1.45 12.50
C SER A 148 13.80 0.55 13.58
N ASP A 149 13.11 0.45 14.72
CA ASP A 149 13.55 -0.31 15.89
C ASP A 149 12.95 -1.71 15.87
N TYR A 150 13.81 -2.74 15.82
CA TYR A 150 13.45 -4.15 15.98
C TYR A 150 14.00 -4.75 17.26
N ASN A 151 14.55 -3.90 18.14
CA ASN A 151 15.14 -4.30 19.41
C ASN A 151 16.26 -5.35 19.25
N LYS A 152 17.12 -5.18 18.23
CA LYS A 152 18.27 -6.07 17.99
C LYS A 152 19.60 -5.46 18.43
N GLY A 153 19.54 -4.45 19.31
CA GLY A 153 20.68 -3.92 20.03
C GLY A 153 21.48 -2.83 19.30
N MET A 154 21.16 -2.48 18.07
CA MET A 154 21.81 -1.36 17.39
C MET A 154 21.41 -0.02 18.01
N LEU A 155 20.15 0.14 18.36
CA LEU A 155 19.61 1.41 18.83
C LEU A 155 19.68 1.48 20.38
N SER A 156 20.69 2.19 20.91
CA SER A 156 20.73 2.56 22.32
C SER A 156 19.89 3.82 22.57
N ARG A 157 19.43 4.02 23.81
CA ARG A 157 18.71 5.25 24.22
C ARG A 157 19.53 6.51 23.91
N ASN A 158 20.82 6.47 24.19
CA ASN A 158 21.73 7.59 23.96
C ASN A 158 21.85 7.93 22.46
N LEU A 159 22.01 6.93 21.60
CA LEU A 159 22.09 7.09 20.15
C LEU A 159 20.80 7.69 19.59
N VAL A 160 19.65 7.13 19.93
CA VAL A 160 18.34 7.59 19.47
C VAL A 160 18.09 9.04 19.89
N ARG A 161 18.33 9.37 21.15
CA ARG A 161 18.19 10.74 21.67
C ARG A 161 19.10 11.76 20.95
N LYS A 162 20.34 11.38 20.67
CA LYS A 162 21.26 12.23 19.88
C LYS A 162 20.76 12.44 18.46
N ILE A 163 20.29 11.39 17.79
CA ILE A 163 19.73 11.50 16.43
C ILE A 163 18.51 12.44 16.41
N ILE A 164 17.53 12.23 17.31
CA ILE A 164 16.33 13.08 17.44
C ILE A 164 16.71 14.54 17.72
N SER A 165 17.64 14.77 18.63
CA SER A 165 18.13 16.14 18.95
C SER A 165 18.76 16.83 17.75
N ILE A 166 19.56 16.13 16.94
CA ILE A 166 20.16 16.68 15.71
C ILE A 166 19.08 16.98 14.69
N CYS A 167 18.10 16.07 14.50
CA CYS A 167 16.98 16.28 13.60
C CYS A 167 16.19 17.52 13.97
N LYS A 168 15.88 17.69 15.26
CA LYS A 168 15.17 18.86 15.78
C LYS A 168 15.91 20.17 15.51
N LYS A 169 17.24 20.20 15.77
CA LYS A 169 18.10 21.37 15.50
C LYS A 169 18.16 21.73 14.01
N LYS A 170 18.03 20.75 13.12
CA LYS A 170 18.09 20.92 11.67
C LYS A 170 16.71 20.97 11.01
N ASN A 171 15.61 21.06 11.78
CA ASN A 171 14.24 21.07 11.31
C ASN A 171 13.91 19.87 10.37
N LYS A 172 14.43 18.68 10.70
CA LYS A 172 14.15 17.44 9.96
C LYS A 172 13.04 16.66 10.64
N ILE A 173 12.15 16.06 9.83
CA ILE A 173 11.08 15.20 10.33
C ILE A 173 11.68 13.86 10.76
N THR A 174 11.34 13.41 11.98
CA THR A 174 11.68 12.07 12.48
C THR A 174 10.44 11.20 12.54
N ILE A 175 10.52 9.99 11.98
CA ILE A 175 9.48 8.97 12.05
C ILE A 175 10.06 7.75 12.77
N ILE A 176 9.39 7.32 13.83
CA ILE A 176 9.81 6.18 14.64
C ILE A 176 8.86 5.01 14.40
N ASP A 177 9.39 3.87 13.97
CA ASP A 177 8.72 2.57 14.05
C ASP A 177 9.18 1.89 15.34
N PRO A 178 8.36 1.91 16.41
CA PRO A 178 8.82 1.57 17.75
C PRO A 178 8.77 0.08 18.03
N LYS A 179 9.68 -0.41 18.89
CA LYS A 179 9.65 -1.77 19.43
C LYS A 179 9.77 -1.82 20.95
N LYS A 180 10.25 -0.74 21.57
CA LYS A 180 10.33 -0.65 23.02
C LYS A 180 8.95 -0.33 23.61
N GLU A 181 8.63 -0.89 24.77
CA GLU A 181 7.42 -0.54 25.49
C GLU A 181 7.49 0.87 26.12
N ASP A 182 8.69 1.26 26.60
CA ASP A 182 8.93 2.60 27.13
C ASP A 182 9.21 3.62 26.02
N PHE A 183 8.18 4.37 25.61
CA PHE A 183 8.30 5.39 24.57
C PHE A 183 9.08 6.64 25.00
N SER A 184 9.47 6.77 26.29
CA SER A 184 10.45 7.78 26.69
C SER A 184 11.78 7.62 25.93
N PHE A 185 12.04 6.44 25.38
CA PHE A 185 13.18 6.13 24.53
C PHE A 185 13.23 7.02 23.27
N TYR A 186 12.04 7.38 22.73
CA TYR A 186 11.85 8.13 21.48
C TYR A 186 11.39 9.57 21.69
N GLU A 187 11.41 10.08 22.91
CA GLU A 187 10.92 11.41 23.26
C GLU A 187 11.47 12.51 22.34
N GLY A 188 10.57 13.41 21.92
CA GLY A 188 10.87 14.52 21.05
C GLY A 188 10.90 14.18 19.56
N ALA A 189 10.61 12.92 19.16
CA ALA A 189 10.42 12.57 17.75
C ALA A 189 9.18 13.29 17.17
N THR A 190 9.17 13.46 15.84
CA THR A 190 8.05 14.13 15.17
C THR A 190 6.82 13.21 15.09
N ILE A 191 6.99 12.00 14.60
CA ILE A 191 5.92 11.03 14.38
C ILE A 191 6.36 9.67 14.97
N ILE A 192 5.42 8.98 15.61
CA ILE A 192 5.60 7.60 16.05
C ILE A 192 4.49 6.73 15.48
N THR A 193 4.83 5.50 15.03
CA THR A 193 3.92 4.61 14.29
C THR A 193 3.67 3.27 14.99
N PRO A 194 3.13 3.25 16.22
CA PRO A 194 2.89 2.00 16.94
C PRO A 194 1.75 1.19 16.31
N ASN A 195 1.81 -0.13 16.44
CA ASN A 195 0.61 -0.95 16.33
C ASN A 195 -0.20 -0.91 17.64
N LEU A 196 -1.41 -1.51 17.63
CA LEU A 196 -2.28 -1.50 18.82
C LEU A 196 -1.61 -2.10 20.06
N LYS A 197 -0.87 -3.22 19.90
CA LYS A 197 -0.20 -3.87 21.03
C LYS A 197 0.88 -2.97 21.62
N GLU A 198 1.66 -2.33 20.77
CA GLU A 198 2.71 -1.39 21.17
C GLU A 198 2.13 -0.13 21.82
N LEU A 199 1.01 0.39 21.28
CA LEU A 199 0.30 1.53 21.87
C LEU A 199 -0.18 1.20 23.29
N TYR A 200 -0.85 0.05 23.48
CA TYR A 200 -1.32 -0.37 24.80
C TYR A 200 -0.17 -0.65 25.76
N ALA A 201 0.88 -1.33 25.34
CA ALA A 201 2.05 -1.59 26.17
C ALA A 201 2.69 -0.29 26.67
N ALA A 202 2.91 0.67 25.75
CA ALA A 202 3.49 1.96 26.11
C ALA A 202 2.61 2.78 27.07
N THR A 203 1.30 2.64 27.00
CA THR A 203 0.37 3.39 27.85
C THR A 203 0.11 2.74 29.19
N LYS A 204 0.24 1.41 29.32
CA LYS A 204 0.14 0.68 30.60
C LYS A 204 1.16 1.18 31.64
N LEU A 205 2.30 1.69 31.22
CA LEU A 205 3.35 2.22 32.11
C LEU A 205 2.89 3.46 32.92
N PHE A 206 1.74 4.09 32.57
CA PHE A 206 1.25 5.30 33.27
C PHE A 206 -0.28 5.46 33.25
N SER A 207 -1.03 4.45 32.84
CA SER A 207 -2.48 4.44 32.83
C SER A 207 -3.02 3.03 33.07
N ASN A 208 -3.71 2.85 34.20
CA ASN A 208 -4.30 1.55 34.59
C ASN A 208 -5.64 1.25 33.91
N ASP A 209 -6.10 2.07 32.98
CA ASP A 209 -7.44 2.04 32.40
C ASP A 209 -7.40 1.40 30.99
N GLU A 210 -7.67 0.10 30.95
CA GLU A 210 -7.65 -0.71 29.70
C GLU A 210 -8.78 -0.35 28.71
N LYS A 211 -9.78 0.46 29.15
CA LYS A 211 -10.95 0.83 28.33
C LYS A 211 -10.83 2.19 27.63
N LYS A 212 -9.68 2.85 27.69
CA LYS A 212 -9.52 4.17 27.06
C LYS A 212 -9.49 4.08 25.53
N SER A 213 -10.11 5.04 24.87
CA SER A 213 -10.10 5.13 23.40
C SER A 213 -8.67 5.32 22.88
N ILE A 214 -8.37 4.77 21.70
CA ILE A 214 -7.08 4.95 20.99
C ILE A 214 -6.70 6.43 20.89
N ASN A 215 -7.69 7.29 20.69
CA ASN A 215 -7.50 8.73 20.58
C ASN A 215 -6.92 9.32 21.86
N LEU A 216 -7.50 8.96 23.00
CA LEU A 216 -7.05 9.44 24.32
C LEU A 216 -5.66 8.90 24.67
N LEU A 217 -5.40 7.61 24.41
CA LEU A 217 -4.09 7.01 24.62
C LEU A 217 -3.01 7.67 23.77
N SER A 218 -3.30 7.92 22.49
CA SER A 218 -2.40 8.62 21.58
C SER A 218 -2.14 10.05 22.01
N GLN A 219 -3.18 10.77 22.46
CA GLN A 219 -3.05 12.14 22.96
C GLN A 219 -2.17 12.19 24.23
N ASN A 220 -2.31 11.21 25.13
CA ASN A 220 -1.47 11.09 26.32
C ASN A 220 0.01 10.88 25.94
N LEU A 221 0.31 10.05 24.95
CA LEU A 221 1.67 9.86 24.43
C LEU A 221 2.24 11.14 23.83
N ILE A 222 1.44 11.88 23.04
CA ILE A 222 1.82 13.15 22.42
C ILE A 222 2.24 14.13 23.51
N ASN A 223 1.41 14.30 24.53
CA ASN A 223 1.66 15.25 25.59
C ASN A 223 2.85 14.85 26.48
N LYS A 224 2.94 13.55 26.83
CA LYS A 224 3.98 13.05 27.72
C LYS A 224 5.37 13.05 27.10
N PHE A 225 5.48 12.65 25.82
CA PHE A 225 6.76 12.47 25.14
C PHE A 225 7.03 13.52 24.05
N ASN A 226 6.21 14.56 23.97
CA ASN A 226 6.37 15.67 23.05
C ASN A 226 6.46 15.23 21.57
N PHE A 227 5.60 14.29 21.17
CA PHE A 227 5.42 13.95 19.76
C PHE A 227 4.53 15.00 19.08
N ARG A 228 4.67 15.18 17.77
CA ARG A 228 3.72 15.95 16.96
C ARG A 228 2.50 15.11 16.58
N ALA A 229 2.72 13.82 16.28
CA ALA A 229 1.67 12.92 15.85
C ALA A 229 1.95 11.47 16.25
N VAL A 230 0.86 10.73 16.50
CA VAL A 230 0.84 9.26 16.65
C VAL A 230 0.01 8.68 15.51
N VAL A 231 0.57 7.73 14.77
CA VAL A 231 -0.07 7.01 13.66
C VAL A 231 -0.22 5.55 14.07
N THR A 232 -1.39 5.18 14.57
CA THR A 232 -1.61 3.81 15.08
C THR A 232 -2.13 2.90 13.98
N THR A 233 -1.41 1.80 13.68
CA THR A 233 -1.86 0.75 12.77
C THR A 233 -2.72 -0.27 13.50
N LYS A 234 -3.90 -0.62 12.93
CA LYS A 234 -4.93 -1.43 13.58
C LYS A 234 -5.28 -2.69 12.80
N SER A 235 -4.35 -3.23 12.03
CA SER A 235 -4.57 -4.40 11.18
C SER A 235 -5.81 -4.24 10.27
N ALA A 236 -6.83 -5.08 10.42
CA ALA A 236 -8.06 -5.02 9.62
C ALA A 236 -8.84 -3.71 9.77
N ASP A 237 -8.71 -3.02 10.90
CA ASP A 237 -9.43 -1.76 11.17
C ASP A 237 -8.70 -0.52 10.58
N GLY A 238 -7.59 -0.71 9.89
CA GLY A 238 -6.88 0.35 9.18
C GLY A 238 -5.95 1.20 10.05
N ILE A 239 -5.97 2.52 9.89
CA ILE A 239 -5.00 3.44 10.53
C ILE A 239 -5.75 4.59 11.22
N THR A 240 -5.27 4.97 12.40
CA THR A 240 -5.73 6.18 13.10
C THR A 240 -4.57 7.15 13.27
N LEU A 241 -4.74 8.36 12.79
CA LEU A 241 -3.85 9.50 13.04
C LEU A 241 -4.41 10.36 14.16
N VAL A 242 -3.56 10.66 15.15
CA VAL A 242 -3.81 11.70 16.16
C VAL A 242 -2.67 12.70 16.09
N GLU A 243 -2.96 13.95 15.77
CA GLU A 243 -2.02 15.06 15.80
C GLU A 243 -2.27 15.95 17.02
N LYS A 244 -1.22 16.62 17.49
CA LYS A 244 -1.34 17.59 18.59
C LYS A 244 -2.31 18.71 18.20
N ASN A 245 -3.32 18.95 19.04
CA ASN A 245 -4.35 20.00 18.85
C ASN A 245 -5.20 19.88 17.57
N LYS A 246 -5.41 18.67 17.07
CA LYS A 246 -6.31 18.39 15.94
C LYS A 246 -7.23 17.22 16.26
N ASP A 247 -8.35 17.17 15.56
CA ASP A 247 -9.27 16.05 15.63
C ASP A 247 -8.62 14.77 15.08
N PRO A 248 -8.92 13.61 15.68
CA PRO A 248 -8.44 12.33 15.19
C PRO A 248 -8.94 12.04 13.77
N TYR A 249 -8.07 11.50 12.92
CA TYR A 249 -8.41 11.11 11.56
C TYR A 249 -8.27 9.59 11.41
N HIS A 250 -9.39 8.93 11.06
CA HIS A 250 -9.44 7.49 10.93
C HIS A 250 -9.61 7.08 9.46
N LEU A 251 -8.79 6.12 9.02
CA LEU A 251 -8.84 5.50 7.69
C LEU A 251 -9.12 4.01 7.85
N PRO A 252 -10.22 3.48 7.28
CA PRO A 252 -10.46 2.05 7.24
C PRO A 252 -9.41 1.34 6.37
N SER A 253 -9.20 0.04 6.62
CA SER A 253 -8.27 -0.76 5.82
C SER A 253 -8.74 -0.84 4.37
N ASN A 254 -7.77 -0.76 3.45
CA ASN A 254 -7.99 -0.94 2.01
C ASN A 254 -7.60 -2.37 1.54
N ALA A 255 -7.29 -3.29 2.45
CA ALA A 255 -6.97 -4.66 2.10
C ALA A 255 -8.19 -5.40 1.53
N LYS A 256 -8.05 -5.99 0.33
CA LYS A 256 -9.10 -6.81 -0.29
C LYS A 256 -9.03 -8.26 0.17
N GLU A 257 -7.81 -8.78 0.23
CA GLU A 257 -7.48 -10.12 0.70
C GLU A 257 -6.22 -10.02 1.56
N VAL A 258 -6.18 -10.76 2.65
CA VAL A 258 -5.01 -10.81 3.54
C VAL A 258 -4.35 -12.16 3.36
N PHE A 259 -3.15 -12.16 2.79
CA PHE A 259 -2.34 -13.36 2.60
C PHE A 259 -1.22 -13.44 3.65
N ASP A 260 -0.48 -12.35 3.84
CA ASP A 260 0.62 -12.26 4.82
C ASP A 260 0.75 -10.83 5.33
N VAL A 261 0.69 -10.66 6.64
CA VAL A 261 0.80 -9.34 7.28
C VAL A 261 2.25 -8.88 7.52
N SER A 262 3.23 -9.73 7.15
CA SER A 262 4.66 -9.43 7.36
C SER A 262 5.10 -8.21 6.55
N GLY A 263 5.68 -7.21 7.22
CA GLY A 263 6.18 -5.99 6.58
C GLY A 263 5.11 -4.94 6.22
N ALA A 264 3.85 -5.13 6.64
CA ALA A 264 2.81 -4.12 6.47
C ALA A 264 3.15 -2.81 7.20
N GLY A 265 3.64 -2.89 8.45
CA GLY A 265 4.13 -1.75 9.22
C GLY A 265 5.28 -1.04 8.53
N ASP A 266 6.29 -1.80 8.06
CA ASP A 266 7.41 -1.27 7.28
C ASP A 266 6.93 -0.49 6.05
N THR A 267 5.92 -1.03 5.35
CA THR A 267 5.31 -0.38 4.19
C THR A 267 4.65 0.94 4.58
N VAL A 268 3.87 0.97 5.67
CA VAL A 268 3.25 2.21 6.17
C VAL A 268 4.31 3.28 6.45
N VAL A 269 5.32 2.95 7.24
CA VAL A 269 6.41 3.86 7.62
C VAL A 269 7.14 4.38 6.38
N SER A 270 7.47 3.50 5.44
CA SER A 270 8.20 3.81 4.21
C SER A 270 7.45 4.80 3.33
N TYR A 271 6.14 4.58 3.16
CA TYR A 271 5.32 5.45 2.34
C TYR A 271 5.07 6.81 2.99
N ILE A 272 4.82 6.85 4.30
CA ILE A 272 4.74 8.13 5.04
C ILE A 272 6.05 8.91 4.88
N ALA A 273 7.20 8.26 5.07
CA ALA A 273 8.51 8.90 4.95
C ALA A 273 8.77 9.42 3.53
N SER A 274 8.45 8.63 2.52
CA SER A 274 8.63 9.00 1.12
C SER A 274 7.77 10.20 0.72
N GLU A 275 6.48 10.18 1.06
CA GLU A 275 5.55 11.25 0.70
C GLU A 275 5.88 12.56 1.44
N LEU A 276 6.22 12.49 2.73
CA LEU A 276 6.67 13.66 3.50
C LEU A 276 8.00 14.22 2.99
N SER A 277 8.93 13.36 2.51
CA SER A 277 10.19 13.82 1.93
C SER A 277 9.99 14.58 0.61
N ASN A 278 8.85 14.37 -0.05
CA ASN A 278 8.42 15.07 -1.26
C ASN A 278 7.41 16.21 -0.94
N ASN A 279 7.42 16.73 0.28
CA ASN A 279 6.61 17.87 0.76
C ASN A 279 5.08 17.66 0.66
N LYS A 280 4.62 16.40 0.75
CA LYS A 280 3.19 16.12 0.91
C LYS A 280 2.75 16.40 2.34
N ASP A 281 1.47 16.69 2.53
CA ASP A 281 0.91 16.79 3.87
C ASP A 281 0.75 15.39 4.52
N LEU A 282 0.65 15.35 5.86
CA LEU A 282 0.64 14.10 6.62
C LEU A 282 -0.59 13.25 6.34
N ILE A 283 -1.77 13.85 6.20
CA ILE A 283 -3.02 13.11 5.94
C ILE A 283 -2.92 12.39 4.59
N LYS A 284 -2.54 13.10 3.52
CA LYS A 284 -2.35 12.51 2.20
C LYS A 284 -1.28 11.42 2.20
N SER A 285 -0.20 11.62 2.97
CA SER A 285 0.86 10.61 3.12
C SER A 285 0.34 9.32 3.74
N ILE A 286 -0.53 9.43 4.77
CA ILE A 286 -1.15 8.28 5.45
C ILE A 286 -2.19 7.59 4.54
N GLU A 287 -2.96 8.33 3.76
CA GLU A 287 -3.89 7.76 2.78
C GLU A 287 -3.17 6.87 1.74
N ILE A 288 -2.02 7.34 1.26
CA ILE A 288 -1.19 6.59 0.32
C ILE A 288 -0.57 5.37 1.01
N ALA A 289 -0.06 5.55 2.24
CA ALA A 289 0.52 4.47 3.03
C ALA A 289 -0.48 3.36 3.36
N ASN A 290 -1.73 3.72 3.71
CA ASN A 290 -2.81 2.75 3.97
C ASN A 290 -3.14 1.91 2.73
N ARG A 291 -3.16 2.52 1.54
CA ARG A 291 -3.33 1.79 0.27
C ARG A 291 -2.15 0.87 -0.02
N ALA A 292 -0.93 1.36 0.19
CA ALA A 292 0.27 0.55 0.00
C ALA A 292 0.28 -0.67 0.93
N ALA A 293 -0.06 -0.48 2.21
CA ALA A 293 -0.19 -1.56 3.18
C ALA A 293 -1.26 -2.59 2.75
N GLY A 294 -2.42 -2.13 2.25
CA GLY A 294 -3.46 -3.00 1.72
C GLY A 294 -3.02 -3.86 0.53
N ILE A 295 -2.11 -3.33 -0.31
CA ILE A 295 -1.49 -4.11 -1.41
C ILE A 295 -0.44 -5.08 -0.85
N ALA A 296 0.37 -4.65 0.12
CA ALA A 296 1.44 -5.47 0.69
C ALA A 296 0.89 -6.75 1.34
N VAL A 297 -0.18 -6.64 2.14
CA VAL A 297 -0.76 -7.81 2.85
C VAL A 297 -1.41 -8.83 1.91
N GLY A 298 -1.73 -8.47 0.68
CA GLY A 298 -2.19 -9.39 -0.38
C GLY A 298 -1.07 -10.18 -1.05
N LYS A 299 0.19 -10.02 -0.64
CA LYS A 299 1.36 -10.68 -1.22
C LYS A 299 2.06 -11.54 -0.16
N PHE A 300 2.79 -12.56 -0.59
CA PHE A 300 3.53 -13.46 0.31
C PHE A 300 4.90 -12.92 0.70
N GLY A 301 5.17 -12.85 2.01
CA GLY A 301 6.45 -12.44 2.60
C GLY A 301 6.67 -10.93 2.61
N THR A 302 7.89 -10.53 3.02
CA THR A 302 8.32 -9.12 2.95
C THR A 302 8.48 -8.69 1.51
N VAL A 303 7.51 -7.92 1.00
CA VAL A 303 7.44 -7.48 -0.39
C VAL A 303 7.55 -5.98 -0.51
N VAL A 304 7.97 -5.56 -1.68
CA VAL A 304 7.98 -4.15 -2.07
C VAL A 304 6.70 -3.84 -2.83
N VAL A 305 6.10 -2.69 -2.54
CA VAL A 305 4.97 -2.14 -3.29
C VAL A 305 5.51 -1.02 -4.17
N GLU A 306 5.25 -1.07 -5.46
CA GLU A 306 5.66 -0.03 -6.39
C GLU A 306 4.62 1.09 -6.50
N LYS A 307 5.07 2.31 -6.77
CA LYS A 307 4.18 3.47 -6.92
C LYS A 307 3.09 3.26 -7.96
N LYS A 308 3.40 2.56 -9.07
CA LYS A 308 2.41 2.22 -10.11
C LYS A 308 1.28 1.32 -9.61
N GLU A 309 1.54 0.43 -8.65
CA GLU A 309 0.53 -0.46 -8.08
C GLU A 309 -0.50 0.31 -7.25
N ILE A 310 -0.07 1.36 -6.54
CA ILE A 310 -0.97 2.23 -5.76
C ILE A 310 -1.89 3.03 -6.70
N HIS A 311 -1.36 3.51 -7.83
CA HIS A 311 -2.15 4.21 -8.81
C HIS A 311 -3.13 3.28 -9.52
N SER A 312 -2.72 2.05 -9.85
CA SER A 312 -3.59 1.04 -10.45
C SER A 312 -4.68 0.54 -9.50
N SER A 313 -4.40 0.47 -8.19
CA SER A 313 -5.41 0.11 -7.18
C SER A 313 -6.45 1.21 -6.93
N LYS A 314 -6.08 2.49 -7.11
CA LYS A 314 -7.00 3.62 -7.05
C LYS A 314 -8.06 3.53 -8.15
N ASN A 315 -7.77 2.84 -9.24
CA ASN A 315 -8.40 3.06 -10.54
C ASN A 315 -9.27 1.92 -11.06
N LYS A 316 -9.47 0.79 -10.34
CA LYS A 316 -10.33 -0.26 -10.92
C LYS A 316 -11.82 0.01 -10.83
N CYS A 317 -12.31 0.75 -9.85
CA CYS A 317 -13.74 1.03 -9.70
C CYS A 317 -14.13 2.48 -10.06
N THR A 318 -13.36 3.51 -9.64
CA THR A 318 -13.68 4.93 -9.94
C THR A 318 -13.22 5.39 -11.32
N ASP A 319 -12.21 4.73 -11.92
CA ASP A 319 -11.70 5.07 -13.27
C ASP A 319 -12.62 4.61 -14.41
N LYS A 320 -13.56 3.71 -14.14
CA LYS A 320 -14.50 3.30 -15.18
C LYS A 320 -15.54 4.38 -15.47
N VAL A 321 -15.93 5.17 -14.46
CA VAL A 321 -16.79 6.33 -14.66
C VAL A 321 -15.94 7.48 -15.18
N SER A 322 -16.17 7.87 -16.44
CA SER A 322 -15.25 8.78 -17.15
C SER A 322 -16.02 9.81 -17.96
N SER A 323 -15.41 10.99 -18.13
CA SER A 323 -15.92 12.01 -19.05
C SER A 323 -15.81 11.55 -20.50
N LEU A 324 -16.63 12.10 -21.38
CA LEU A 324 -16.60 11.81 -22.82
C LEU A 324 -15.21 12.08 -23.43
N SER A 325 -14.55 13.16 -23.03
CA SER A 325 -13.20 13.51 -23.52
C SER A 325 -12.16 12.44 -23.14
N SER A 326 -12.21 11.92 -21.91
CA SER A 326 -11.35 10.83 -21.45
C SER A 326 -11.60 9.54 -22.24
N ILE A 327 -12.87 9.18 -22.45
CA ILE A 327 -13.23 8.00 -23.24
C ILE A 327 -12.73 8.12 -24.68
N LEU A 328 -12.91 9.27 -25.32
CA LEU A 328 -12.48 9.50 -26.71
C LEU A 328 -10.95 9.39 -26.85
N ASN A 329 -10.17 9.83 -25.87
CA ASN A 329 -8.72 9.66 -25.87
C ASN A 329 -8.33 8.18 -25.76
N THR A 330 -8.93 7.43 -24.83
CA THR A 330 -8.71 5.98 -24.71
C THR A 330 -9.10 5.24 -26.01
N LEU A 331 -10.19 5.67 -26.68
CA LEU A 331 -10.65 5.03 -27.91
C LEU A 331 -9.69 5.23 -29.09
N LYS A 332 -8.88 6.29 -29.13
CA LYS A 332 -7.82 6.45 -30.15
C LYS A 332 -6.80 5.31 -30.06
N GLU A 333 -6.34 4.99 -28.84
CA GLU A 333 -5.40 3.89 -28.60
C GLU A 333 -6.03 2.53 -28.92
N LYS A 334 -7.27 2.29 -28.44
CA LYS A 334 -7.97 1.02 -28.68
C LYS A 334 -8.20 0.75 -30.15
N ARG A 335 -8.56 1.77 -30.94
CA ARG A 335 -8.73 1.66 -32.40
C ARG A 335 -7.41 1.40 -33.12
N ALA A 336 -6.31 2.03 -32.68
CA ALA A 336 -4.98 1.75 -33.23
C ALA A 336 -4.59 0.26 -33.02
N MET A 337 -5.07 -0.35 -31.94
CA MET A 337 -4.91 -1.79 -31.64
C MET A 337 -5.97 -2.67 -32.33
N ARG A 338 -6.83 -2.10 -33.20
CA ARG A 338 -7.93 -2.81 -33.90
C ARG A 338 -8.98 -3.46 -32.99
N ASN A 339 -9.13 -2.97 -31.75
CA ASN A 339 -10.14 -3.48 -30.84
C ASN A 339 -11.56 -3.19 -31.31
N VAL A 340 -12.46 -4.14 -31.11
CA VAL A 340 -13.90 -4.01 -31.36
C VAL A 340 -14.54 -3.28 -30.19
N ILE A 341 -15.10 -2.09 -30.45
CA ILE A 341 -15.73 -1.24 -29.43
C ILE A 341 -17.22 -1.54 -29.36
N GLY A 342 -17.68 -2.01 -28.21
CA GLY A 342 -19.08 -2.21 -27.87
C GLY A 342 -19.65 -1.01 -27.12
N PHE A 343 -20.93 -0.76 -27.32
CA PHE A 343 -21.68 0.28 -26.61
C PHE A 343 -23.04 -0.25 -26.18
N THR A 344 -23.40 0.05 -24.93
CA THR A 344 -24.75 -0.19 -24.40
C THR A 344 -25.21 1.01 -23.57
N ASN A 345 -26.52 1.14 -23.36
CA ASN A 345 -27.06 2.15 -22.45
C ASN A 345 -28.28 1.64 -21.69
N GLY A 346 -28.50 2.22 -20.51
CA GLY A 346 -29.66 1.91 -19.68
C GLY A 346 -29.71 2.69 -18.39
N CYS A 347 -30.85 2.57 -17.68
CA CYS A 347 -31.02 3.16 -16.35
C CYS A 347 -30.34 2.35 -15.26
N PHE A 348 -30.36 1.01 -15.35
CA PHE A 348 -29.80 0.10 -14.35
C PHE A 348 -30.19 0.47 -12.91
N ASP A 349 -31.47 0.80 -12.71
CA ASP A 349 -32.01 1.33 -11.46
C ASP A 349 -31.92 0.28 -10.34
N ILE A 350 -32.44 -0.94 -10.61
CA ILE A 350 -32.30 -2.10 -9.74
C ILE A 350 -31.57 -3.17 -10.56
N LEU A 351 -30.36 -3.53 -10.13
CA LEU A 351 -29.61 -4.60 -10.79
C LEU A 351 -30.18 -5.97 -10.43
N HIS A 352 -30.32 -6.82 -11.44
CA HIS A 352 -30.74 -8.21 -11.31
C HIS A 352 -29.92 -9.10 -12.25
N GLN A 353 -30.05 -10.41 -12.12
CA GLN A 353 -29.29 -11.40 -12.88
C GLN A 353 -29.36 -11.15 -14.40
N GLY A 354 -30.52 -10.82 -14.94
CA GLY A 354 -30.68 -10.52 -16.37
C GLY A 354 -29.78 -9.39 -16.88
N HIS A 355 -29.54 -8.35 -16.07
CA HIS A 355 -28.59 -7.29 -16.42
C HIS A 355 -27.15 -7.81 -16.46
N ILE A 356 -26.78 -8.69 -15.53
CA ILE A 356 -25.43 -9.27 -15.46
C ILE A 356 -25.17 -10.15 -16.68
N ASP A 357 -26.10 -11.06 -16.98
CA ASP A 357 -25.99 -11.98 -18.12
C ASP A 357 -25.96 -11.23 -19.45
N TYR A 358 -26.79 -10.20 -19.59
CA TYR A 358 -26.79 -9.32 -20.74
C TYR A 358 -25.44 -8.63 -20.95
N LEU A 359 -24.87 -8.00 -19.90
CA LEU A 359 -23.59 -7.31 -20.01
C LEU A 359 -22.42 -8.29 -20.27
N LYS A 360 -22.44 -9.49 -19.71
CA LYS A 360 -21.48 -10.56 -20.01
C LYS A 360 -21.56 -10.98 -21.48
N LYS A 361 -22.78 -11.21 -22.02
CA LYS A 361 -23.00 -11.52 -23.43
C LYS A 361 -22.53 -10.38 -24.34
N ALA A 362 -22.76 -9.13 -23.98
CA ALA A 362 -22.29 -7.99 -24.72
C ALA A 362 -20.75 -7.95 -24.76
N ARG A 363 -20.09 -8.15 -23.62
CA ARG A 363 -18.62 -8.14 -23.51
C ARG A 363 -17.96 -9.28 -24.30
N SER A 364 -18.57 -10.45 -24.37
CA SER A 364 -18.04 -11.58 -25.15
C SER A 364 -17.99 -11.32 -26.67
N LYS A 365 -18.70 -10.30 -27.15
CA LYS A 365 -18.76 -9.94 -28.59
C LYS A 365 -17.94 -8.69 -28.93
N CYS A 366 -17.22 -8.11 -27.97
CA CYS A 366 -16.38 -6.93 -28.21
C CYS A 366 -15.14 -6.96 -27.28
N ASP A 367 -14.10 -6.23 -27.65
CA ASP A 367 -12.86 -6.14 -26.88
C ASP A 367 -12.91 -5.03 -25.82
N TYR A 368 -13.83 -4.07 -25.98
CA TYR A 368 -13.95 -2.93 -25.09
C TYR A 368 -15.40 -2.47 -25.01
N LEU A 369 -16.04 -2.63 -23.83
CA LEU A 369 -17.45 -2.31 -23.63
C LEU A 369 -17.63 -0.99 -22.88
N ILE A 370 -18.32 -0.04 -23.51
CA ILE A 370 -18.73 1.24 -22.92
C ILE A 370 -20.21 1.18 -22.56
N LEU A 371 -20.50 1.50 -21.29
CA LEU A 371 -21.85 1.58 -20.75
C LEU A 371 -22.23 3.05 -20.53
N ALA A 372 -23.23 3.53 -21.26
CA ALA A 372 -23.84 4.84 -21.01
C ALA A 372 -24.97 4.68 -19.98
N LEU A 373 -24.80 5.30 -18.82
CA LEU A 373 -25.74 5.25 -17.71
C LEU A 373 -26.58 6.51 -17.66
N ASN A 374 -27.88 6.38 -17.68
CA ASN A 374 -28.79 7.51 -17.52
C ASN A 374 -28.60 8.14 -16.13
N SER A 375 -28.41 9.46 -16.08
CA SER A 375 -28.40 10.22 -14.82
C SER A 375 -29.73 10.13 -14.08
N ASP A 376 -29.77 10.48 -12.81
CA ASP A 376 -31.01 10.53 -12.05
C ASP A 376 -32.03 11.46 -12.68
N PHE A 377 -31.57 12.58 -13.24
CA PHE A 377 -32.43 13.51 -13.98
C PHE A 377 -33.04 12.85 -15.23
N SER A 378 -32.25 12.15 -15.98
CA SER A 378 -32.71 11.44 -17.20
C SER A 378 -33.68 10.32 -16.83
N VAL A 379 -33.43 9.57 -15.77
CA VAL A 379 -34.31 8.48 -15.30
C VAL A 379 -35.67 9.03 -14.86
N ARG A 380 -35.70 10.14 -14.09
CA ARG A 380 -36.96 10.78 -13.68
C ARG A 380 -37.80 11.18 -14.87
N LYS A 381 -37.19 11.70 -15.92
CA LYS A 381 -37.91 12.08 -17.18
C LYS A 381 -38.47 10.85 -17.91
N LEU A 382 -37.77 9.72 -17.87
CA LEU A 382 -38.17 8.50 -18.58
C LEU A 382 -39.18 7.64 -17.81
N LYS A 383 -39.07 7.57 -16.46
CA LYS A 383 -39.81 6.62 -15.63
C LYS A 383 -40.68 7.26 -14.55
N GLY A 384 -40.71 8.61 -14.47
CA GLY A 384 -41.49 9.33 -13.45
C GLY A 384 -40.66 9.75 -12.24
N SER A 385 -41.25 10.62 -11.38
CA SER A 385 -40.58 11.28 -10.26
C SER A 385 -40.19 10.33 -9.13
N SER A 386 -40.82 9.15 -9.02
CA SER A 386 -40.47 8.12 -8.03
C SER A 386 -39.24 7.28 -8.39
N ARG A 387 -38.63 7.52 -9.53
CA ARG A 387 -37.44 6.83 -10.03
C ARG A 387 -36.28 7.80 -10.27
N PRO A 388 -35.02 7.39 -10.10
CA PRO A 388 -34.58 6.04 -9.74
C PRO A 388 -34.72 5.76 -8.24
N ILE A 389 -34.71 4.49 -7.83
CA ILE A 389 -34.63 4.05 -6.42
C ILE A 389 -33.20 4.20 -5.92
N ILE A 390 -32.23 3.81 -6.76
CA ILE A 390 -30.79 3.89 -6.46
C ILE A 390 -30.20 5.08 -7.23
N ASN A 391 -29.53 5.99 -6.51
CA ASN A 391 -28.93 7.18 -7.13
C ASN A 391 -27.80 6.85 -8.12
N GLU A 392 -27.49 7.77 -9.02
CA GLU A 392 -26.51 7.57 -10.11
C GLU A 392 -25.10 7.22 -9.60
N ASN A 393 -24.69 7.73 -8.42
CA ASN A 393 -23.39 7.43 -7.85
C ASN A 393 -23.31 5.96 -7.42
N GLU A 394 -24.32 5.45 -6.75
CA GLU A 394 -24.40 4.06 -6.32
C GLU A 394 -24.57 3.12 -7.51
N ARG A 395 -25.41 3.48 -8.51
CA ARG A 395 -25.56 2.72 -9.76
C ARG A 395 -24.24 2.63 -10.53
N SER A 396 -23.54 3.76 -10.63
CA SER A 396 -22.21 3.83 -11.26
C SER A 396 -21.19 3.00 -10.51
N PHE A 397 -21.20 3.05 -9.18
CA PHE A 397 -20.30 2.25 -8.32
C PHE A 397 -20.55 0.76 -8.54
N LEU A 398 -21.80 0.29 -8.46
CA LEU A 398 -22.13 -1.12 -8.66
C LEU A 398 -21.69 -1.63 -10.03
N LEU A 399 -22.00 -0.90 -11.10
CA LEU A 399 -21.63 -1.26 -12.46
C LEU A 399 -20.12 -1.23 -12.71
N SER A 400 -19.40 -0.35 -12.04
CA SER A 400 -17.94 -0.24 -12.15
C SER A 400 -17.20 -1.45 -11.58
N ASN A 401 -17.83 -2.21 -10.69
CA ASN A 401 -17.26 -3.43 -10.10
C ASN A 401 -17.34 -4.64 -11.04
N PHE A 402 -18.10 -4.59 -12.14
CA PHE A 402 -18.15 -5.70 -13.10
C PHE A 402 -16.93 -5.67 -14.02
N GLU A 403 -16.16 -6.77 -14.07
CA GLU A 403 -14.97 -6.88 -14.92
C GLU A 403 -15.29 -6.76 -16.41
N PHE A 404 -16.48 -7.13 -16.80
CA PHE A 404 -16.96 -7.08 -18.19
C PHE A 404 -17.47 -5.69 -18.64
N VAL A 405 -17.38 -4.65 -17.81
CA VAL A 405 -17.63 -3.24 -18.17
C VAL A 405 -16.31 -2.49 -18.13
N ASP A 406 -15.86 -1.92 -19.23
CA ASP A 406 -14.58 -1.21 -19.32
C ASP A 406 -14.69 0.27 -18.97
N LYS A 407 -15.74 0.96 -19.44
CA LYS A 407 -16.01 2.37 -19.13
C LYS A 407 -17.50 2.65 -18.96
N ILE A 408 -17.80 3.61 -18.08
CA ILE A 408 -19.14 4.10 -17.79
C ILE A 408 -19.15 5.61 -18.06
N ILE A 409 -20.17 6.08 -18.74
CA ILE A 409 -20.42 7.51 -18.95
C ILE A 409 -21.84 7.87 -18.54
N LEU A 410 -21.97 8.87 -17.66
CA LEU A 410 -23.27 9.43 -17.31
C LEU A 410 -23.76 10.37 -18.40
N PHE A 411 -25.07 10.38 -18.67
CA PHE A 411 -25.68 11.30 -19.62
C PHE A 411 -27.11 11.71 -19.21
N ASP A 412 -27.46 12.95 -19.52
CA ASP A 412 -28.72 13.59 -19.09
C ASP A 412 -29.81 13.54 -20.17
N GLU A 413 -29.44 13.26 -21.42
CA GLU A 413 -30.35 13.26 -22.54
C GLU A 413 -31.33 12.08 -22.49
N GLN A 414 -32.51 12.23 -23.09
CA GLN A 414 -33.50 11.15 -23.19
C GLN A 414 -32.99 9.97 -24.04
N THR A 415 -32.09 10.23 -24.97
CA THR A 415 -31.50 9.21 -25.84
C THR A 415 -29.98 9.35 -25.92
N PRO A 416 -29.22 8.27 -26.05
CA PRO A 416 -27.75 8.30 -26.10
C PRO A 416 -27.20 8.68 -27.50
N ILE A 417 -28.03 9.18 -28.39
CA ILE A 417 -27.67 9.42 -29.83
C ILE A 417 -26.45 10.31 -30.01
N LYS A 418 -26.30 11.35 -29.16
CA LYS A 418 -25.15 12.25 -29.20
C LYS A 418 -23.86 11.51 -28.81
N LEU A 419 -23.93 10.62 -27.83
CA LEU A 419 -22.81 9.80 -27.41
C LEU A 419 -22.42 8.80 -28.51
N ILE A 420 -23.40 8.12 -29.10
CA ILE A 420 -23.19 7.15 -30.19
C ILE A 420 -22.46 7.80 -31.36
N LYS A 421 -22.91 9.00 -31.78
CA LYS A 421 -22.27 9.76 -32.86
C LYS A 421 -20.84 10.16 -32.60
N LYS A 422 -20.49 10.48 -31.32
CA LYS A 422 -19.12 10.86 -30.91
C LYS A 422 -18.22 9.64 -30.68
N ILE A 423 -18.75 8.60 -30.03
CA ILE A 423 -18.02 7.36 -29.71
C ILE A 423 -17.83 6.51 -30.98
N LYS A 424 -18.78 6.49 -31.93
CA LYS A 424 -18.74 5.64 -33.14
C LYS A 424 -18.40 4.17 -32.81
N PRO A 425 -19.21 3.45 -31.99
CA PRO A 425 -18.92 2.07 -31.63
C PRO A 425 -19.01 1.12 -32.84
N ASN A 426 -18.34 -0.04 -32.76
CA ASN A 426 -18.47 -1.09 -33.77
C ASN A 426 -19.76 -1.89 -33.59
N ILE A 427 -20.25 -2.03 -32.35
CA ILE A 427 -21.46 -2.79 -32.04
C ILE A 427 -22.26 -2.01 -30.99
N ILE A 428 -23.59 -1.91 -31.19
CA ILE A 428 -24.54 -1.43 -30.17
C ILE A 428 -25.31 -2.64 -29.64
N PHE A 429 -25.30 -2.79 -28.31
CA PHE A 429 -26.04 -3.85 -27.63
C PHE A 429 -27.31 -3.30 -27.00
N LYS A 430 -28.38 -4.06 -27.08
CA LYS A 430 -29.68 -3.85 -26.42
C LYS A 430 -30.28 -5.17 -25.95
N GLY A 431 -31.19 -5.10 -24.97
CA GLY A 431 -31.94 -6.27 -24.51
C GLY A 431 -32.80 -6.87 -25.62
N ASP A 432 -33.17 -8.13 -25.44
CA ASP A 432 -33.95 -8.89 -26.44
C ASP A 432 -35.37 -8.33 -26.67
N ASP A 433 -35.83 -7.41 -25.83
CA ASP A 433 -37.12 -6.74 -25.87
C ASP A 433 -37.23 -5.70 -27.04
N TYR A 434 -36.11 -5.35 -27.67
CA TYR A 434 -36.04 -4.33 -28.71
C TYR A 434 -35.94 -4.93 -30.11
N LYS A 435 -36.85 -4.51 -31.02
CA LYS A 435 -36.66 -4.79 -32.44
C LYS A 435 -35.48 -4.01 -32.98
N LYS A 436 -34.67 -4.61 -33.85
CA LYS A 436 -33.43 -3.99 -34.38
C LYS A 436 -33.63 -2.57 -34.94
N LYS A 437 -34.78 -2.31 -35.56
CA LYS A 437 -35.09 -0.99 -36.15
C LYS A 437 -35.40 0.09 -35.12
N ASP A 438 -35.80 -0.29 -33.91
CA ASP A 438 -36.21 0.61 -32.83
C ASP A 438 -35.03 0.98 -31.91
N VAL A 439 -33.85 0.36 -32.13
CA VAL A 439 -32.65 0.66 -31.37
C VAL A 439 -32.11 2.04 -31.74
N VAL A 440 -31.99 2.91 -30.72
CA VAL A 440 -31.38 4.24 -30.88
C VAL A 440 -29.96 4.10 -31.44
N GLY A 441 -29.69 4.78 -32.57
CA GLY A 441 -28.39 4.70 -33.24
C GLY A 441 -28.31 3.65 -34.35
N PHE A 442 -29.37 2.88 -34.61
CA PHE A 442 -29.37 1.87 -35.65
C PHE A 442 -29.04 2.41 -37.05
N THR A 443 -29.56 3.59 -37.41
CA THR A 443 -29.29 4.25 -38.69
C THR A 443 -27.88 4.88 -38.72
N GLU A 444 -27.45 5.43 -37.58
CA GLU A 444 -26.14 6.07 -37.46
C GLU A 444 -25.00 5.06 -37.54
N ILE A 445 -25.10 3.93 -36.82
CA ILE A 445 -24.03 2.94 -36.79
C ILE A 445 -23.71 2.35 -38.17
N LYS A 446 -24.70 2.26 -39.05
CA LYS A 446 -24.51 1.80 -40.42
C LYS A 446 -23.61 2.74 -41.24
N LYS A 447 -23.55 4.05 -40.93
CA LYS A 447 -22.73 5.02 -41.65
C LYS A 447 -21.23 4.72 -41.52
N TRP A 448 -20.80 3.99 -40.48
CA TRP A 448 -19.40 3.55 -40.31
C TRP A 448 -19.24 2.02 -40.26
N LYS A 449 -20.18 1.29 -40.92
CA LYS A 449 -20.18 -0.18 -41.08
C LYS A 449 -20.23 -0.95 -39.77
N GLY A 450 -20.79 -0.38 -38.70
CA GLY A 450 -21.02 -1.07 -37.44
C GLY A 450 -22.31 -1.91 -37.43
N LYS A 451 -22.47 -2.70 -36.39
CA LYS A 451 -23.57 -3.67 -36.19
C LYS A 451 -24.41 -3.31 -34.98
#